data_c46d0899bea2e5f883991aede978038a
#
_entry.id   c46d0899bea2e5f883991aede978038a
#
_cell.length_a   1.000
_cell.length_b   1.000
_cell.length_c   1.000
_cell.angle_alpha   90.00
_cell.angle_beta   90.00
_cell.angle_gamma   90.00
#
_symmetry.space_group_name_H-M   'P 1'
#
loop_
_entity.id
_entity.type
_entity.pdbx_description
1 polymer ?
#
loop_
_entity_poly.entity_id
_entity_poly.type
_entity_poly.pdbx_seq_one_letter_code
_entity_poly.pdbx_strand_id
1 'polypeptide(L)'
;WEEPPYPKPGEYYLLTGKVGQHTQFATQNNQLLHKYEDKPRIWVHTSVAKTLGIITDDLVRVTSLVGEVILAALVTEGIRPDCVYMAPGYGHLSKGLVTAYAHGASDSELHMTFTDPISGGQALTQTFVQLEKA
;
A
#
# COMPACT_ATOMS: atom_id res chain seq x y z
N TRP A 1 23.53 -14.56 -11.58
CA TRP A 1 22.45 -13.60 -11.79
C TRP A 1 21.13 -14.36 -12.01
N GLU A 2 20.14 -14.11 -11.18
CA GLU A 2 18.77 -14.55 -11.39
C GLU A 2 17.93 -13.34 -11.79
N GLU A 3 17.11 -13.49 -12.81
CA GLU A 3 16.22 -12.43 -13.24
C GLU A 3 15.11 -12.25 -12.20
N PRO A 4 14.85 -11.01 -11.71
CA PRO A 4 13.78 -10.79 -10.76
C PRO A 4 12.42 -11.09 -11.40
N PRO A 5 11.43 -11.53 -10.62
CA PRO A 5 10.09 -11.74 -11.12
C PRO A 5 9.45 -10.43 -11.59
N TYR A 6 8.60 -10.52 -12.61
CA TYR A 6 7.81 -9.40 -13.14
C TYR A 6 6.32 -9.62 -12.88
N PRO A 7 5.53 -8.54 -12.78
CA PRO A 7 4.08 -8.65 -12.64
C PRO A 7 3.46 -9.26 -13.89
N LYS A 8 2.47 -10.12 -13.70
CA LYS A 8 1.66 -10.68 -14.78
C LYS A 8 0.63 -9.64 -15.26
N PRO A 9 -0.01 -9.84 -16.42
CA PRO A 9 -1.10 -9.00 -16.86
C PRO A 9 -2.19 -8.87 -15.77
N GLY A 10 -2.53 -7.64 -15.39
CA GLY A 10 -3.48 -7.34 -14.31
C GLY A 10 -2.86 -7.26 -12.90
N GLU A 11 -1.56 -7.50 -12.78
CA GLU A 11 -0.81 -7.28 -11.55
C GLU A 11 -0.01 -5.97 -11.65
N TYR A 12 0.19 -5.33 -10.50
CA TYR A 12 0.93 -4.08 -10.35
C TYR A 12 2.01 -4.25 -9.28
N TYR A 13 3.14 -3.56 -9.45
CA TYR A 13 4.13 -3.45 -8.38
C TYR A 13 3.53 -2.70 -7.20
N LEU A 14 3.61 -3.29 -6.00
CA LEU A 14 3.29 -2.58 -4.77
C LEU A 14 4.51 -1.79 -4.30
N LEU A 15 4.41 -0.47 -4.37
CA LEU A 15 5.42 0.43 -3.82
C LEU A 15 4.99 0.88 -2.43
N THR A 16 5.93 0.90 -1.50
CA THR A 16 5.75 1.47 -0.16
C THR A 16 6.81 2.54 0.08
N GLY A 17 6.44 3.58 0.80
CA GLY A 17 7.35 4.68 1.06
C GLY A 17 6.85 5.54 2.22
N LYS A 18 7.73 6.35 2.78
CA LYS A 18 7.41 7.18 3.94
C LYS A 18 6.52 8.35 3.57
N VAL A 19 5.59 8.67 4.47
CA VAL A 19 4.87 9.94 4.44
C VAL A 19 5.63 10.98 5.27
N GLY A 20 5.58 12.24 4.84
CA GLY A 20 6.38 13.32 5.47
C GLY A 20 5.98 13.62 6.92
N GLN A 21 4.75 13.34 7.30
CA GLN A 21 4.19 13.66 8.61
C GLN A 21 4.54 12.63 9.69
N HIS A 22 4.82 11.38 9.30
CA HIS A 22 5.02 10.29 10.24
C HIS A 22 6.38 9.62 10.13
N THR A 23 6.94 9.22 11.28
CA THR A 23 8.04 8.27 11.35
C THR A 23 7.47 6.86 11.33
N GLN A 24 6.92 6.46 10.18
CA GLN A 24 6.22 5.20 9.98
C GLN A 24 5.18 4.93 11.09
N PHE A 25 5.12 3.71 11.64
CA PHE A 25 4.19 3.35 12.70
C PHE A 25 4.41 4.08 14.04
N ALA A 26 5.64 4.55 14.31
CA ALA A 26 6.01 5.07 15.63
C ALA A 26 5.25 6.34 16.05
N THR A 27 4.82 7.14 15.09
CA THR A 27 4.12 8.41 15.37
C THR A 27 2.64 8.39 14.96
N GLN A 28 2.13 7.26 14.48
CA GLN A 28 0.74 7.13 14.01
C GLN A 28 -0.33 7.40 15.09
N ASN A 29 0.01 7.24 16.36
CA ASN A 29 -0.92 7.55 17.47
C ASN A 29 -0.86 8.99 17.96
N ASN A 30 -0.16 9.90 17.27
CA ASN A 30 -0.03 11.30 17.64
C ASN A 30 -1.11 12.15 16.98
N GLN A 31 -2.10 12.59 17.74
CA GLN A 31 -3.22 13.42 17.27
C GLN A 31 -2.80 14.73 16.58
N LEU A 32 -1.68 15.33 16.98
CA LEU A 32 -1.21 16.57 16.38
C LEU A 32 -0.76 16.35 14.93
N LEU A 33 -0.13 15.21 14.66
CA LEU A 33 0.35 14.88 13.31
C LEU A 33 -0.80 14.52 12.39
N HIS A 34 -1.85 13.85 12.88
CA HIS A 34 -3.04 13.52 12.08
C HIS A 34 -3.75 14.73 11.46
N LYS A 35 -3.57 15.93 12.03
CA LYS A 35 -4.11 17.17 11.44
C LYS A 35 -3.45 17.56 10.13
N TYR A 36 -2.26 17.05 9.87
CA TYR A 36 -1.43 17.42 8.72
C TYR A 36 -1.21 16.25 7.76
N GLU A 37 -1.70 15.06 8.11
CA GLU A 37 -1.58 13.91 7.21
C GLU A 37 -2.67 13.93 6.14
N ASP A 38 -2.32 13.44 4.97
CA ASP A 38 -3.33 13.04 3.99
C ASP A 38 -3.92 11.67 4.40
N LYS A 39 -5.15 11.41 3.99
CA LYS A 39 -5.81 10.13 4.27
C LYS A 39 -4.96 8.97 3.72
N PRO A 40 -4.79 7.88 4.49
CA PRO A 40 -4.13 6.69 3.98
C PRO A 40 -4.94 6.09 2.83
N ARG A 41 -4.40 6.20 1.62
CA ARG A 41 -5.05 5.76 0.37
C ARG A 41 -4.07 4.97 -0.48
N ILE A 42 -4.60 4.05 -1.29
CA ILE A 42 -3.80 3.47 -2.35
C ILE A 42 -3.79 4.41 -3.57
N TRP A 43 -2.60 4.72 -4.06
CA TRP A 43 -2.46 5.55 -5.27
C TRP A 43 -2.58 4.66 -6.49
N VAL A 44 -3.45 5.06 -7.40
CA VAL A 44 -3.73 4.35 -8.65
C VAL A 44 -3.61 5.32 -9.79
N HIS A 45 -2.85 4.95 -10.84
CA HIS A 45 -2.70 5.78 -12.02
C HIS A 45 -4.05 5.98 -12.73
N THR A 46 -4.28 7.17 -13.28
CA THR A 46 -5.55 7.55 -13.93
C THR A 46 -5.97 6.59 -15.04
N SER A 47 -5.05 6.08 -15.85
CA SER A 47 -5.36 5.12 -16.92
C SER A 47 -5.85 3.79 -16.36
N VAL A 48 -5.25 3.29 -15.28
CA VAL A 48 -5.66 2.06 -14.60
C VAL A 48 -7.01 2.24 -13.94
N ALA A 49 -7.18 3.33 -13.20
CA ALA A 49 -8.43 3.68 -12.55
C ALA A 49 -9.60 3.75 -13.53
N LYS A 50 -9.38 4.35 -14.70
CA LYS A 50 -10.38 4.42 -15.79
C LYS A 50 -10.77 3.02 -16.29
N THR A 51 -9.80 2.13 -16.45
CA THR A 51 -10.05 0.74 -16.93
C THR A 51 -10.83 -0.07 -15.90
N LEU A 52 -10.54 0.11 -14.61
CA LEU A 52 -11.18 -0.60 -13.50
C LEU A 52 -12.46 0.08 -12.98
N GLY A 53 -12.82 1.25 -13.51
CA GLY A 53 -13.98 2.02 -13.04
C GLY A 53 -13.82 2.57 -11.63
N ILE A 54 -12.58 2.85 -11.19
CA ILE A 54 -12.25 3.38 -9.88
C ILE A 54 -12.18 4.91 -9.94
N ILE A 55 -12.78 5.57 -8.95
CA ILE A 55 -12.62 7.00 -8.73
C ILE A 55 -11.98 7.26 -7.35
N THR A 56 -11.48 8.46 -7.14
CA THR A 56 -10.91 8.84 -5.84
C THR A 56 -11.93 8.68 -4.71
N ASP A 57 -11.48 8.13 -3.58
CA ASP A 57 -12.22 7.75 -2.39
C ASP A 57 -13.14 6.49 -2.55
N ASP A 58 -13.16 5.83 -3.71
CA ASP A 58 -13.74 4.49 -3.82
C ASP A 58 -12.94 3.50 -2.95
N LEU A 59 -13.63 2.55 -2.35
CA LEU A 59 -12.97 1.42 -1.68
C LEU A 59 -12.46 0.43 -2.73
N VAL A 60 -11.20 0.08 -2.60
CA VAL A 60 -10.50 -0.85 -3.48
C VAL A 60 -9.97 -2.00 -2.66
N ARG A 61 -10.24 -3.22 -3.10
CA ARG A 61 -9.59 -4.43 -2.62
C ARG A 61 -8.26 -4.56 -3.33
N VAL A 62 -7.22 -4.71 -2.54
CA VAL A 62 -5.85 -4.94 -2.98
C VAL A 62 -5.46 -6.34 -2.54
N THR A 63 -5.18 -7.22 -3.49
CA THR A 63 -4.91 -8.64 -3.21
C THR A 63 -3.50 -9.00 -3.69
N SER A 64 -2.73 -9.66 -2.85
CA SER A 64 -1.46 -10.29 -3.18
C SER A 64 -1.57 -11.82 -3.12
N LEU A 65 -0.45 -12.53 -3.30
CA LEU A 65 -0.40 -13.99 -3.12
C LEU A 65 -0.58 -14.42 -1.67
N VAL A 66 -0.41 -13.53 -0.70
CA VAL A 66 -0.39 -13.89 0.74
C VAL A 66 -1.55 -13.28 1.52
N GLY A 67 -2.19 -12.24 1.02
CA GLY A 67 -3.29 -11.61 1.71
C GLY A 67 -4.00 -10.54 0.92
N GLU A 68 -4.97 -9.91 1.55
CA GLU A 68 -5.75 -8.81 0.98
C GLU A 68 -6.00 -7.71 1.99
N VAL A 69 -6.14 -6.50 1.51
CA VAL A 69 -6.57 -5.34 2.29
C VAL A 69 -7.59 -4.52 1.50
N ILE A 70 -8.43 -3.77 2.20
CA ILE A 70 -9.38 -2.82 1.59
C ILE A 70 -9.06 -1.43 2.10
N LEU A 71 -8.85 -0.49 1.18
CA LEU A 71 -8.64 0.91 1.50
C LEU A 71 -9.15 1.83 0.39
N ALA A 72 -9.29 3.13 0.70
CA ALA A 72 -9.73 4.12 -0.27
C ALA A 72 -8.67 4.36 -1.36
N ALA A 73 -9.08 4.65 -2.58
CA ALA A 73 -8.19 5.01 -3.68
C ALA A 73 -7.90 6.50 -3.74
N LEU A 74 -6.70 6.85 -4.20
CA LEU A 74 -6.34 8.16 -4.74
C LEU A 74 -5.97 7.99 -6.22
N VAL A 75 -6.82 8.49 -7.11
CA VAL A 75 -6.54 8.48 -8.54
C VAL A 75 -5.63 9.65 -8.88
N THR A 76 -4.44 9.37 -9.44
CA THR A 76 -3.40 10.39 -9.65
C THR A 76 -2.50 10.06 -10.83
N GLU A 77 -1.95 11.09 -11.46
CA GLU A 77 -0.84 10.98 -12.44
C GLU A 77 0.54 10.87 -11.75
N GLY A 78 0.59 10.98 -10.43
CA GLY A 78 1.84 11.00 -9.65
C GLY A 78 2.48 9.62 -9.47
N ILE A 79 1.93 8.56 -10.07
CA ILE A 79 2.48 7.20 -10.05
C ILE A 79 2.49 6.59 -11.45
N ARG A 80 3.37 5.64 -11.71
CA ARG A 80 3.43 4.92 -13.00
C ARG A 80 2.23 3.97 -13.17
N PRO A 81 1.79 3.70 -14.43
CA PRO A 81 0.66 2.81 -14.69
C PRO A 81 0.85 1.33 -14.28
N ASP A 82 2.10 0.89 -14.16
CA ASP A 82 2.46 -0.47 -13.76
C ASP A 82 2.66 -0.62 -12.24
N CYS A 83 2.45 0.46 -11.48
CA CYS A 83 2.67 0.51 -10.04
C CYS A 83 1.42 1.00 -9.30
N VAL A 84 1.32 0.60 -8.05
CA VAL A 84 0.45 1.21 -7.04
C VAL A 84 1.29 1.54 -5.80
N TYR A 85 0.88 2.52 -5.02
CA TYR A 85 1.58 2.92 -3.82
C TYR A 85 0.65 2.95 -2.63
N MET A 86 1.10 2.43 -1.50
CA MET A 86 0.47 2.65 -0.21
C MET A 86 1.50 3.00 0.85
N ALA A 87 1.10 3.89 1.76
CA ALA A 87 1.97 4.29 2.88
C ALA A 87 2.02 3.18 3.93
N PRO A 88 3.20 2.76 4.41
CA PRO A 88 3.35 1.75 5.44
C PRO A 88 3.04 2.32 6.83
N GLY A 89 2.80 1.42 7.78
CA GLY A 89 2.64 1.74 9.18
C GLY A 89 1.22 2.10 9.60
N TYR A 90 0.22 1.88 8.77
CA TYR A 90 -1.20 2.01 9.04
C TYR A 90 -1.85 0.66 9.40
N GLY A 91 -3.15 0.67 9.70
CA GLY A 91 -3.92 -0.55 9.93
C GLY A 91 -3.70 -1.19 11.32
N HIS A 92 -3.36 -0.40 12.33
CA HIS A 92 -3.17 -0.90 13.69
C HIS A 92 -4.47 -1.44 14.29
N LEU A 93 -4.40 -2.64 14.89
CA LEU A 93 -5.54 -3.30 15.53
C LEU A 93 -5.47 -3.28 17.06
N SER A 94 -4.47 -2.64 17.66
CA SER A 94 -4.38 -2.46 19.11
C SER A 94 -5.31 -1.36 19.59
N LYS A 95 -6.31 -1.71 20.41
CA LYS A 95 -7.28 -0.77 20.98
C LYS A 95 -6.65 0.28 21.92
N GLY A 96 -5.41 0.06 22.38
CA GLY A 96 -4.66 1.05 23.15
C GLY A 96 -4.14 2.22 22.30
N LEU A 97 -4.16 2.09 20.98
CA LEU A 97 -3.76 3.15 20.05
C LEU A 97 -4.98 3.96 19.60
N VAL A 98 -5.45 4.85 20.45
CA VAL A 98 -6.74 5.56 20.29
C VAL A 98 -6.88 6.29 18.96
N THR A 99 -5.81 6.88 18.43
CA THR A 99 -5.82 7.61 17.15
C THR A 99 -5.51 6.72 15.98
N ALA A 100 -4.53 5.79 16.13
CA ALA A 100 -4.08 4.92 15.04
C ALA A 100 -4.93 3.65 14.88
N TYR A 101 -5.83 3.35 15.82
CA TYR A 101 -6.66 2.14 15.76
C TYR A 101 -7.56 2.13 14.53
N ALA A 102 -7.48 1.06 13.75
CA ALA A 102 -8.26 0.85 12.52
C ALA A 102 -8.15 1.99 11.48
N HIS A 103 -7.08 2.78 11.53
CA HIS A 103 -6.83 3.86 10.58
C HIS A 103 -6.00 3.34 9.39
N GLY A 104 -6.60 3.34 8.19
CA GLY A 104 -5.99 2.79 6.99
C GLY A 104 -5.88 1.26 6.99
N ALA A 105 -4.92 0.74 6.24
CA ALA A 105 -4.66 -0.69 6.11
C ALA A 105 -3.16 -0.99 6.24
N SER A 106 -2.82 -2.21 6.68
CA SER A 106 -1.44 -2.64 6.84
C SER A 106 -0.88 -3.18 5.53
N ASP A 107 0.19 -2.57 5.04
CA ASP A 107 0.95 -3.08 3.89
C ASP A 107 1.60 -4.44 4.17
N SER A 108 1.92 -4.72 5.44
CA SER A 108 2.54 -5.98 5.86
C SER A 108 1.68 -7.21 5.57
N GLU A 109 0.36 -7.06 5.44
CA GLU A 109 -0.53 -8.16 5.08
C GLU A 109 -0.39 -8.58 3.61
N LEU A 110 0.23 -7.75 2.78
CA LEU A 110 0.41 -8.00 1.36
C LEU A 110 1.80 -8.51 0.98
N HIS A 111 2.81 -8.27 1.84
CA HIS A 111 4.19 -8.59 1.52
C HIS A 111 4.51 -10.06 1.69
N MET A 112 5.02 -10.66 0.60
CA MET A 112 5.62 -11.99 0.65
C MET A 112 7.00 -11.94 1.34
N THR A 113 7.34 -13.00 2.04
CA THR A 113 8.71 -13.21 2.50
C THR A 113 9.57 -13.69 1.33
N PHE A 114 10.25 -12.77 0.70
CA PHE A 114 11.25 -13.05 -0.32
C PHE A 114 12.59 -12.48 0.15
N THR A 115 13.50 -13.35 0.53
CA THR A 115 14.80 -12.98 1.09
C THR A 115 15.91 -13.27 0.10
N ASP A 116 16.81 -12.30 -0.04
CA ASP A 116 18.08 -12.52 -0.73
C ASP A 116 18.88 -13.63 0.00
N PRO A 117 19.29 -14.71 -0.69
CA PRO A 117 19.95 -15.85 -0.06
C PRO A 117 21.35 -15.53 0.49
N ILE A 118 21.96 -14.41 0.08
CA ILE A 118 23.30 -14.01 0.50
C ILE A 118 23.23 -13.05 1.68
N SER A 119 22.45 -11.97 1.55
CA SER A 119 22.36 -10.90 2.56
C SER A 119 21.24 -11.11 3.59
N GLY A 120 20.27 -11.97 3.32
CA GLY A 120 19.04 -12.09 4.12
C GLY A 120 18.10 -10.89 3.98
N GLY A 121 18.38 -9.96 3.05
CA GLY A 121 17.58 -8.75 2.84
C GLY A 121 16.19 -9.07 2.27
N GLN A 122 15.16 -8.41 2.79
CA GLN A 122 13.78 -8.55 2.32
C GLN A 122 13.57 -7.75 1.04
N ALA A 123 13.10 -8.40 -0.03
CA ALA A 123 12.79 -7.76 -1.31
C ALA A 123 11.35 -7.20 -1.34
N LEU A 124 11.07 -6.16 -0.56
CA LEU A 124 9.73 -5.57 -0.43
C LEU A 124 9.14 -5.09 -1.77
N THR A 125 9.98 -4.59 -2.68
CA THR A 125 9.58 -4.11 -4.01
C THR A 125 9.24 -5.23 -5.00
N GLN A 126 9.39 -6.49 -4.62
CA GLN A 126 8.99 -7.67 -5.39
C GLN A 126 7.60 -8.18 -5.02
N THR A 127 6.78 -7.34 -4.42
CA THR A 127 5.38 -7.65 -4.14
C THR A 127 4.51 -7.18 -5.30
N PHE A 128 3.68 -8.09 -5.82
CA PHE A 128 2.71 -7.81 -6.88
C PHE A 128 1.31 -7.91 -6.33
N VAL A 129 0.44 -7.00 -6.75
CA VAL A 129 -0.94 -6.95 -6.29
C VAL A 129 -1.92 -6.77 -7.44
N GLN A 130 -3.13 -7.26 -7.25
CA GLN A 130 -4.27 -7.02 -8.11
C GLN A 130 -5.20 -6.01 -7.44
N LEU A 131 -5.95 -5.27 -8.24
CA LEU A 131 -6.91 -4.27 -7.79
C LEU A 131 -8.30 -4.64 -8.24
N GLU A 132 -9.25 -4.53 -7.34
CA GLU A 132 -10.68 -4.69 -7.62
C GLU A 132 -11.47 -3.63 -6.85
N LYS A 133 -12.49 -3.07 -7.47
CA LYS A 133 -13.43 -2.19 -6.75
C LYS A 133 -14.22 -3.02 -5.74
N ALA A 134 -14.19 -2.63 -4.45
CA ALA A 134 -14.81 -3.38 -3.36
C ALA A 134 -16.32 -3.10 -3.24
#